data_5a12046b7f24124f7ecfcca568de43f4
#
_entry.id   5a12046b7f24124f7ecfcca568de43f4
#
_cell.length_a   1.000
_cell.length_b   1.000
_cell.length_c   1.000
_cell.angle_alpha   90.00
_cell.angle_beta   90.00
_cell.angle_gamma   90.00
#
_symmetry.space_group_name_H-M   'P 1'
#
loop_
_entity.id
_entity.type
_entity.pdbx_description
1 polymer ?
#
loop_
_entity_poly.entity_id
_entity_poly.type
_entity_poly.pdbx_seq_one_letter_code
_entity_poly.pdbx_strand_id
1 'polypeptide(L)'
;RGTWDITATPDSRQLEELVSDVHAAVPELPLIAAGGMRTAADVANAMSWSGVAACSCGSAFLLAAEAGTSDYNRQLLRRGGKTVSTRAFSGRFARGLETEYTRRHPDLPPVYPLLNPVLKKRRAQHDDAVAYCLVGEEVAKINGGTVADILNRLCQNPH
;
A
#
# COMPACT_ATOMS: atom_id res chain seq x y z
N ARG A 1 2.32 -5.22 -3.51
CA ARG A 1 2.77 -6.33 -2.66
C ARG A 1 4.28 -6.35 -2.61
N GLY A 2 4.88 -6.62 -1.45
CA GLY A 2 6.30 -6.85 -1.31
C GLY A 2 6.65 -8.32 -1.54
N THR A 3 7.92 -8.61 -1.76
CA THR A 3 8.43 -9.97 -1.87
C THR A 3 9.36 -10.26 -0.70
N TRP A 4 9.39 -11.50 -0.22
CA TRP A 4 10.38 -11.91 0.79
C TRP A 4 11.79 -11.88 0.17
N ASP A 5 11.95 -12.48 -0.99
CA ASP A 5 13.17 -12.40 -1.79
C ASP A 5 13.23 -11.06 -2.53
N ILE A 6 14.30 -10.29 -2.33
CA ILE A 6 14.50 -8.97 -2.96
C ILE A 6 14.66 -9.06 -4.48
N THR A 7 15.08 -10.21 -5.00
CA THR A 7 15.25 -10.46 -6.44
C THR A 7 13.94 -10.83 -7.13
N ALA A 8 12.97 -11.39 -6.38
CA ALA A 8 11.71 -11.85 -6.92
C ALA A 8 10.83 -10.69 -7.41
N THR A 9 10.03 -10.97 -8.43
CA THR A 9 8.95 -10.07 -8.89
C THR A 9 7.70 -10.32 -8.05
N PRO A 10 6.97 -9.25 -7.66
CA PRO A 10 5.70 -9.41 -6.95
C PRO A 10 4.69 -10.21 -7.76
N ASP A 11 3.89 -11.00 -7.07
CA ASP A 11 2.75 -11.70 -7.65
C ASP A 11 1.77 -10.69 -8.29
N SER A 12 1.40 -10.91 -9.55
CA SER A 12 0.53 -10.04 -10.33
C SER A 12 -0.96 -10.42 -10.25
N ARG A 13 -1.30 -11.56 -9.65
CA ARG A 13 -2.70 -12.01 -9.49
C ARG A 13 -3.53 -11.00 -8.71
N GLN A 14 -4.83 -10.96 -8.98
CA GLN A 14 -5.76 -10.22 -8.15
C GLN A 14 -5.78 -10.79 -6.71
N LEU A 15 -6.15 -9.96 -5.73
CA LEU A 15 -6.12 -10.39 -4.33
C LEU A 15 -7.09 -11.56 -4.07
N GLU A 16 -8.27 -11.53 -4.68
CA GLU A 16 -9.29 -12.58 -4.57
C GLU A 16 -8.77 -13.93 -5.08
N GLU A 17 -8.15 -13.94 -6.27
CA GLU A 17 -7.54 -15.14 -6.85
C GLU A 17 -6.44 -15.70 -5.93
N LEU A 18 -5.56 -14.84 -5.42
CA LEU A 18 -4.53 -15.26 -4.49
C LEU A 18 -5.12 -15.85 -3.19
N VAL A 19 -6.16 -15.23 -2.63
CA VAL A 19 -6.86 -15.71 -1.44
C VAL A 19 -7.49 -17.07 -1.70
N SER A 20 -8.15 -17.26 -2.85
CA SER A 20 -8.74 -18.53 -3.27
C SER A 20 -7.71 -19.65 -3.34
N ASP A 21 -6.56 -19.39 -3.98
CA ASP A 21 -5.50 -20.39 -4.12
C ASP A 21 -4.88 -20.75 -2.76
N VAL A 22 -4.67 -19.76 -1.89
CA VAL A 22 -4.15 -20.01 -0.54
C VAL A 22 -5.15 -20.80 0.30
N HIS A 23 -6.44 -20.45 0.24
CA HIS A 23 -7.48 -21.19 0.97
C HIS A 23 -7.60 -22.63 0.47
N ALA A 24 -7.48 -22.86 -0.84
CA ALA A 24 -7.48 -24.21 -1.39
C ALA A 24 -6.29 -25.06 -0.91
N ALA A 25 -5.13 -24.43 -0.69
CA ALA A 25 -3.93 -25.11 -0.20
C ALA A 25 -3.94 -25.38 1.31
N VAL A 26 -4.60 -24.54 2.11
CA VAL A 26 -4.65 -24.60 3.59
C VAL A 26 -6.06 -24.27 4.10
N PRO A 27 -7.07 -25.10 3.81
CA PRO A 27 -8.49 -24.80 4.04
C PRO A 27 -8.85 -24.64 5.53
N GLU A 28 -8.06 -25.20 6.42
CA GLU A 28 -8.26 -25.12 7.88
C GLU A 28 -7.76 -23.80 8.50
N LEU A 29 -6.96 -23.01 7.77
CA LEU A 29 -6.41 -21.78 8.32
C LEU A 29 -7.28 -20.57 7.97
N PRO A 30 -7.67 -19.76 8.98
CA PRO A 30 -8.33 -18.48 8.71
C PRO A 30 -7.36 -17.50 8.04
N LEU A 31 -7.81 -16.83 6.99
CA LEU A 31 -6.99 -15.89 6.23
C LEU A 31 -7.29 -14.44 6.62
N ILE A 32 -6.25 -13.61 6.59
CA ILE A 32 -6.37 -12.15 6.70
C ILE A 32 -6.08 -11.54 5.33
N ALA A 33 -7.12 -11.04 4.65
CA ALA A 33 -6.96 -10.38 3.37
C ALA A 33 -6.29 -8.99 3.55
N ALA A 34 -5.24 -8.71 2.78
CA ALA A 34 -4.49 -7.46 2.88
C ALA A 34 -4.22 -6.84 1.51
N GLY A 35 -4.61 -5.59 1.33
CA GLY A 35 -4.37 -4.79 0.13
C GLY A 35 -5.65 -4.37 -0.58
N GLY A 36 -5.67 -3.15 -1.10
CA GLY A 36 -6.79 -2.63 -1.89
C GLY A 36 -8.00 -2.10 -1.10
N MET A 37 -8.13 -2.38 0.18
CA MET A 37 -9.31 -2.01 0.98
C MET A 37 -9.22 -0.58 1.50
N ARG A 38 -10.15 0.29 1.08
CA ARG A 38 -10.24 1.72 1.46
C ARG A 38 -11.65 2.17 1.78
N THR A 39 -12.65 1.39 1.36
CA THR A 39 -14.08 1.68 1.54
C THR A 39 -14.77 0.50 2.22
N ALA A 40 -15.98 0.74 2.75
CA ALA A 40 -16.82 -0.34 3.29
C ALA A 40 -17.11 -1.42 2.25
N ALA A 41 -17.33 -1.02 0.99
CA ALA A 41 -17.57 -1.97 -0.10
C ALA A 41 -16.36 -2.87 -0.37
N ASP A 42 -15.13 -2.32 -0.33
CA ASP A 42 -13.90 -3.12 -0.50
C ASP A 42 -13.76 -4.15 0.62
N VAL A 43 -14.03 -3.73 1.87
CA VAL A 43 -13.97 -4.61 3.05
C VAL A 43 -15.06 -5.70 2.97
N ALA A 44 -16.31 -5.32 2.69
CA ALA A 44 -17.42 -6.25 2.57
C ALA A 44 -17.17 -7.29 1.47
N ASN A 45 -16.67 -6.85 0.32
CA ASN A 45 -16.28 -7.75 -0.77
C ASN A 45 -15.20 -8.75 -0.30
N ALA A 46 -14.11 -8.28 0.30
CA ALA A 46 -13.04 -9.15 0.77
C ALA A 46 -13.50 -10.12 1.88
N MET A 47 -14.37 -9.69 2.78
CA MET A 47 -14.96 -10.53 3.83
C MET A 47 -15.92 -11.58 3.30
N SER A 48 -16.41 -11.46 2.07
CA SER A 48 -17.26 -12.48 1.43
C SER A 48 -16.47 -13.64 0.80
N TRP A 49 -15.15 -13.53 0.67
CA TRP A 49 -14.31 -14.55 0.06
C TRP A 49 -14.10 -15.74 1.02
N SER A 50 -14.11 -16.95 0.47
CA SER A 50 -13.93 -18.18 1.25
C SER A 50 -12.63 -18.15 2.06
N GLY A 51 -12.71 -18.52 3.32
CA GLY A 51 -11.58 -18.60 4.24
C GLY A 51 -11.11 -17.26 4.83
N VAL A 52 -11.65 -16.11 4.39
CA VAL A 52 -11.29 -14.82 4.94
C VAL A 52 -12.01 -14.59 6.27
N ALA A 53 -11.23 -14.43 7.34
CA ALA A 53 -11.72 -14.14 8.69
C ALA A 53 -11.55 -12.67 9.09
N ALA A 54 -10.66 -11.94 8.42
CA ALA A 54 -10.40 -10.52 8.70
C ALA A 54 -9.77 -9.79 7.52
N CYS A 55 -9.81 -8.45 7.55
CA CYS A 55 -9.15 -7.57 6.61
C CYS A 55 -8.06 -6.72 7.27
N SER A 56 -6.94 -6.48 6.57
CA SER A 56 -5.89 -5.57 7.00
C SER A 56 -5.83 -4.35 6.08
N CYS A 57 -6.17 -3.18 6.63
CA CYS A 57 -6.33 -1.92 5.89
C CYS A 57 -5.19 -0.95 6.25
N GLY A 58 -4.07 -0.96 5.52
CA GLY A 58 -2.92 -0.07 5.78
C GLY A 58 -3.12 1.33 5.21
N SER A 59 -3.30 1.45 3.89
CA SER A 59 -3.37 2.75 3.20
C SER A 59 -4.55 3.62 3.67
N ALA A 60 -5.65 3.01 4.10
CA ALA A 60 -6.82 3.74 4.61
C ALA A 60 -6.49 4.61 5.83
N PHE A 61 -5.50 4.23 6.64
CA PHE A 61 -5.11 4.94 7.87
C PHE A 61 -3.96 5.94 7.70
N LEU A 62 -3.39 6.10 6.51
CA LEU A 62 -2.26 7.02 6.31
C LEU A 62 -2.59 8.49 6.61
N LEU A 63 -3.85 8.90 6.49
CA LEU A 63 -4.32 10.24 6.84
C LEU A 63 -5.04 10.30 8.20
N ALA A 64 -5.03 9.23 9.00
CA ALA A 64 -5.58 9.26 10.35
C ALA A 64 -4.85 10.30 11.20
N ALA A 65 -5.58 10.98 12.10
CA ALA A 65 -5.00 12.00 12.98
C ALA A 65 -3.87 11.42 13.84
N GLU A 66 -4.04 10.19 14.30
CA GLU A 66 -3.12 9.45 15.16
C GLU A 66 -1.96 8.77 14.40
N ALA A 67 -2.01 8.73 13.06
CA ALA A 67 -0.96 8.08 12.28
C ALA A 67 0.36 8.87 12.31
N GLY A 68 1.47 8.17 12.41
CA GLY A 68 2.82 8.74 12.33
C GLY A 68 3.23 9.21 10.92
N THR A 69 2.29 9.39 10.01
CA THR A 69 2.56 9.91 8.66
C THR A 69 3.01 11.37 8.75
N SER A 70 4.19 11.68 8.21
CA SER A 70 4.74 13.04 8.23
C SER A 70 3.83 14.03 7.50
N ASP A 71 3.88 15.32 7.89
CA ASP A 71 3.09 16.36 7.24
C ASP A 71 3.39 16.47 5.74
N TYR A 72 4.64 16.26 5.36
CA TYR A 72 5.03 16.21 3.96
C TYR A 72 4.33 15.06 3.21
N ASN A 73 4.34 13.84 3.75
CA ASN A 73 3.62 12.72 3.13
C ASN A 73 2.10 12.90 3.15
N ARG A 74 1.54 13.54 4.20
CA ARG A 74 0.12 13.91 4.22
C ARG A 74 -0.25 14.87 3.08
N GLN A 75 0.61 15.85 2.79
CA GLN A 75 0.41 16.76 1.65
C GLN A 75 0.48 16.02 0.31
N LEU A 76 1.46 15.11 0.14
CA LEU A 76 1.56 14.27 -1.06
C LEU A 76 0.29 13.44 -1.27
N LEU A 77 -0.19 12.77 -0.22
CA LEU A 77 -1.40 11.96 -0.27
C LEU A 77 -2.66 12.78 -0.60
N ARG A 78 -2.79 13.99 -0.05
CA ARG A 78 -3.92 14.90 -0.36
C ARG A 78 -3.87 15.44 -1.79
N ARG A 79 -2.67 15.69 -2.34
CA ARG A 79 -2.51 16.01 -3.76
C ARG A 79 -2.91 14.84 -4.65
N GLY A 80 -2.79 13.63 -4.14
CA GLY A 80 -3.05 12.42 -4.89
C GLY A 80 -2.01 12.15 -5.97
N GLY A 81 -2.36 11.32 -6.94
CA GLY A 81 -1.51 10.99 -8.07
C GLY A 81 -1.51 9.50 -8.41
N LYS A 82 -0.82 9.17 -9.49
CA LYS A 82 -0.61 7.79 -9.92
C LYS A 82 0.30 7.05 -8.94
N THR A 83 0.04 5.79 -8.72
CA THR A 83 0.93 4.91 -7.95
C THR A 83 1.64 3.92 -8.86
N VAL A 84 2.85 3.54 -8.49
CA VAL A 84 3.66 2.57 -9.21
C VAL A 84 4.27 1.55 -8.25
N SER A 85 4.33 0.28 -8.68
CA SER A 85 5.06 -0.77 -7.98
C SER A 85 6.45 -0.89 -8.60
N THR A 86 7.51 -0.57 -7.85
CA THR A 86 8.87 -0.49 -8.36
C THR A 86 9.91 -0.70 -7.26
N ARG A 87 11.14 -1.05 -7.63
CA ARG A 87 12.30 -1.05 -6.74
C ARG A 87 12.86 0.35 -6.48
N ALA A 88 12.46 1.37 -7.24
CA ALA A 88 13.02 2.72 -7.17
C ALA A 88 12.70 3.48 -5.86
N PHE A 89 11.87 2.95 -4.97
CA PHE A 89 11.67 3.52 -3.64
C PHE A 89 12.79 3.15 -2.66
N SER A 90 13.21 1.88 -2.63
CA SER A 90 14.13 1.38 -1.60
C SER A 90 15.15 0.36 -2.10
N GLY A 91 15.08 -0.04 -3.36
CA GLY A 91 15.82 -1.17 -3.92
C GLY A 91 15.11 -2.51 -3.80
N ARG A 92 13.91 -2.52 -3.18
CA ARG A 92 12.98 -3.65 -3.08
C ARG A 92 11.64 -3.22 -3.64
N PHE A 93 10.87 -4.13 -4.22
CA PHE A 93 9.53 -3.80 -4.70
C PHE A 93 8.63 -3.25 -3.60
N ALA A 94 8.10 -2.08 -3.84
CA ALA A 94 7.08 -1.42 -3.02
C ALA A 94 6.18 -0.59 -3.93
N ARG A 95 4.93 -0.36 -3.50
CA ARG A 95 4.02 0.54 -4.19
C ARG A 95 3.96 1.87 -3.46
N GLY A 96 4.01 2.94 -4.22
CA GLY A 96 3.91 4.31 -3.69
C GLY A 96 3.52 5.30 -4.77
N LEU A 97 3.41 6.58 -4.39
CA LEU A 97 3.17 7.66 -5.34
C LEU A 97 4.32 7.76 -6.34
N GLU A 98 3.97 7.83 -7.63
CA GLU A 98 4.95 7.97 -8.71
C GLU A 98 5.71 9.29 -8.57
N THR A 99 7.02 9.24 -8.77
CA THR A 99 7.91 10.40 -8.74
C THR A 99 8.70 10.49 -10.03
N GLU A 100 9.41 11.60 -10.25
CA GLU A 100 10.34 11.71 -11.37
C GLU A 100 11.40 10.60 -11.34
N TYR A 101 11.93 10.31 -10.14
CA TYR A 101 12.94 9.25 -9.97
C TYR A 101 12.40 7.87 -10.34
N THR A 102 11.19 7.53 -9.91
CA THR A 102 10.59 6.22 -10.24
C THR A 102 10.33 6.08 -11.75
N ARG A 103 9.94 7.17 -12.43
CA ARG A 103 9.74 7.17 -13.89
C ARG A 103 11.05 7.00 -14.66
N ARG A 104 12.13 7.60 -14.17
CA ARG A 104 13.46 7.52 -14.82
C ARG A 104 14.18 6.20 -14.56
N HIS A 105 13.77 5.45 -13.52
CA HIS A 105 14.42 4.20 -13.11
C HIS A 105 13.39 3.06 -12.97
N PRO A 106 12.65 2.70 -14.05
CA PRO A 106 11.61 1.66 -13.99
C PRO A 106 12.20 0.29 -13.64
N ASP A 107 13.39 -0.01 -14.16
CA ASP A 107 14.05 -1.31 -14.07
C ASP A 107 15.21 -1.33 -13.07
N LEU A 108 15.08 -0.59 -11.96
CA LEU A 108 16.13 -0.57 -10.94
C LEU A 108 16.40 -1.99 -10.42
N PRO A 109 17.67 -2.41 -10.35
CA PRO A 109 18.04 -3.72 -9.83
C PRO A 109 17.72 -3.86 -8.33
N PRO A 110 17.71 -5.10 -7.77
CA PRO A 110 17.44 -5.35 -6.35
C PRO A 110 18.63 -4.89 -5.49
N VAL A 111 18.65 -3.63 -5.10
CA VAL A 111 19.74 -2.98 -4.33
C VAL A 111 19.33 -2.63 -2.89
N TYR A 112 18.28 -3.24 -2.36
CA TYR A 112 17.89 -3.04 -0.96
C TYR A 112 18.99 -3.54 0.00
N PRO A 113 19.35 -2.80 1.09
CA PRO A 113 18.77 -1.51 1.52
C PRO A 113 19.55 -0.26 1.02
N LEU A 114 20.46 -0.39 0.05
CA LEU A 114 21.47 0.62 -0.31
C LEU A 114 20.89 1.92 -0.89
N LEU A 115 19.71 1.87 -1.50
CA LEU A 115 19.11 3.05 -2.13
C LEU A 115 18.67 4.11 -1.10
N ASN A 116 18.21 3.69 0.08
CA ASN A 116 17.74 4.62 1.11
C ASN A 116 18.82 5.59 1.61
N PRO A 117 20.04 5.16 1.97
CA PRO A 117 21.14 6.07 2.29
C PRO A 117 21.47 7.07 1.18
N VAL A 118 21.48 6.61 -0.08
CA VAL A 118 21.80 7.45 -1.25
C VAL A 118 20.79 8.60 -1.41
N LEU A 119 19.50 8.32 -1.23
CA LEU A 119 18.45 9.32 -1.41
C LEU A 119 18.10 10.10 -0.12
N LYS A 120 18.69 9.73 1.03
CA LYS A 120 18.33 10.26 2.36
C LYS A 120 18.38 11.78 2.42
N LYS A 121 19.44 12.41 1.91
CA LYS A 121 19.64 13.86 1.96
C LYS A 121 18.55 14.60 1.18
N ARG A 122 18.25 14.19 -0.04
CA ARG A 122 17.20 14.80 -0.87
C ARG A 122 15.82 14.60 -0.26
N ARG A 123 15.51 13.42 0.28
CA ARG A 123 14.25 13.13 0.97
C ARG A 123 14.06 13.98 2.22
N ALA A 124 15.14 14.21 2.98
CA ALA A 124 15.10 15.09 4.17
C ALA A 124 14.83 16.57 3.79
N GLN A 125 15.13 16.96 2.56
CA GLN A 125 14.84 18.29 2.01
C GLN A 125 13.45 18.37 1.36
N HIS A 126 12.62 17.34 1.49
CA HIS A 126 11.28 17.24 0.88
C HIS A 126 11.31 17.40 -0.65
N ASP A 127 12.35 16.86 -1.30
CA ASP A 127 12.45 16.85 -2.76
C ASP A 127 11.43 15.87 -3.36
N ASP A 128 10.39 16.41 -3.99
CA ASP A 128 9.29 15.66 -4.61
C ASP A 128 9.78 14.66 -5.68
N ALA A 129 10.90 14.96 -6.35
CA ALA A 129 11.44 14.08 -7.39
C ALA A 129 11.89 12.71 -6.86
N VAL A 130 12.19 12.61 -5.57
CA VAL A 130 12.64 11.37 -4.89
C VAL A 130 11.80 11.02 -3.67
N ALA A 131 10.60 11.57 -3.55
CA ALA A 131 9.74 11.38 -2.39
C ALA A 131 9.52 9.90 -2.07
N TYR A 132 9.41 9.59 -0.76
CA TYR A 132 9.16 8.25 -0.25
C TYR A 132 7.79 8.21 0.41
N CYS A 133 6.75 8.04 -0.40
CA CYS A 133 5.37 7.96 0.07
C CYS A 133 4.76 6.62 -0.40
N LEU A 134 4.90 5.59 0.44
CA LEU A 134 4.35 4.26 0.15
C LEU A 134 2.85 4.26 0.41
N VAL A 135 2.10 3.85 -0.59
CA VAL A 135 0.63 3.82 -0.58
C VAL A 135 0.13 2.85 -1.66
N GLY A 136 -1.01 2.22 -1.42
CA GLY A 136 -1.68 1.40 -2.43
C GLY A 136 -2.32 2.21 -3.54
N GLU A 137 -3.00 1.55 -4.44
CA GLU A 137 -3.76 2.18 -5.54
C GLU A 137 -4.91 3.06 -5.03
N GLU A 138 -5.53 3.84 -5.91
CA GLU A 138 -6.71 4.66 -5.62
C GLU A 138 -6.53 5.62 -4.42
N VAL A 139 -5.44 6.37 -4.43
CA VAL A 139 -5.09 7.33 -3.37
C VAL A 139 -6.23 8.31 -3.06
N ALA A 140 -7.02 8.68 -4.07
CA ALA A 140 -8.17 9.58 -3.92
C ALA A 140 -9.27 9.04 -2.98
N LYS A 141 -9.33 7.73 -2.72
CA LYS A 141 -10.27 7.12 -1.78
C LYS A 141 -9.79 7.19 -0.32
N ILE A 142 -8.57 7.68 -0.05
CA ILE A 142 -8.03 7.78 1.31
C ILE A 142 -8.58 9.06 1.97
N ASN A 143 -9.33 8.89 3.03
CA ASN A 143 -9.93 9.98 3.78
C ASN A 143 -9.24 10.16 5.15
N GLY A 144 -9.14 11.42 5.62
CA GLY A 144 -8.67 11.74 6.96
C GLY A 144 -9.76 11.53 8.02
N GLY A 145 -9.44 11.89 9.23
CA GLY A 145 -10.26 11.75 10.44
C GLY A 145 -9.49 11.04 11.54
N THR A 146 -10.16 10.74 12.65
CA THR A 146 -9.59 9.87 13.69
C THR A 146 -9.58 8.41 13.23
N VAL A 147 -8.82 7.56 13.90
CA VAL A 147 -8.86 6.10 13.67
C VAL A 147 -10.28 5.57 13.84
N ALA A 148 -11.02 6.08 14.85
CA ALA A 148 -12.42 5.69 15.07
C ALA A 148 -13.33 6.07 13.88
N ASP A 149 -13.18 7.27 13.32
CA ASP A 149 -13.95 7.71 12.15
C ASP A 149 -13.66 6.81 10.94
N ILE A 150 -12.39 6.45 10.74
CA ILE A 150 -11.98 5.59 9.62
C ILE A 150 -12.53 4.18 9.80
N LEU A 151 -12.42 3.60 11.00
CA LEU A 151 -12.99 2.29 11.31
C LEU A 151 -14.50 2.28 11.10
N ASN A 152 -15.22 3.28 11.61
CA ASN A 152 -16.67 3.39 11.41
C ASN A 152 -17.02 3.40 9.92
N ARG A 153 -16.29 4.16 9.09
CA ARG A 153 -16.52 4.17 7.62
C ARG A 153 -16.24 2.83 6.95
N LEU A 154 -15.19 2.10 7.40
CA LEU A 154 -14.83 0.81 6.82
C LEU A 154 -15.76 -0.33 7.25
N CYS A 155 -16.40 -0.21 8.43
CA CYS A 155 -17.31 -1.21 9.00
C CYS A 155 -18.80 -0.93 8.70
N GLN A 156 -19.14 0.17 8.04
CA GLN A 156 -20.51 0.44 7.63
C GLN A 156 -20.96 -0.60 6.60
N ASN A 157 -22.19 -1.11 6.76
CA ASN A 157 -22.80 -1.93 5.71
C ASN A 157 -22.93 -1.08 4.43
N PRO A 158 -22.39 -1.50 3.31
CA PRO A 158 -22.66 -0.84 2.04
C PRO A 158 -24.15 -1.01 1.71
N HIS A 159 -24.87 0.09 1.69
CA HIS A 159 -26.28 0.13 1.24
C HIS A 159 -26.37 -0.03 -0.27
#